data_825efa8cc19a071d6e85360b6980ccb8
#
_entry.id   825efa8cc19a071d6e85360b6980ccb8
#
_cell.length_a   1.000
_cell.length_b   1.000
_cell.length_c   1.000
_cell.angle_alpha   90.00
_cell.angle_beta   90.00
_cell.angle_gamma   90.00
#
_symmetry.space_group_name_H-M   'P 1'
#
loop_
_entity.id
_entity.type
_entity.pdbx_description
1 polymer ?
#
loop_
_entity_poly.entity_id
_entity_poly.type
_entity_poly.pdbx_seq_one_letter_code
_entity_poly.pdbx_strand_id
1 'polypeptide(L)'
;CQSRCKHCSIWQKPEEHLSLRMIKMIMASQCVTKNTVVGLEGGEFLLHPEANAIMEWFKDNHPNYTLLSNCLAPQKVIEAVRLYHPSHLYVSLDGNKETYKAMRGCNGHDKVLEVIETLKDEVPVSLMFCLSPWNTFEDMDYVIGLAKRYDVDVRIGIYGTMDFFDTTADLLSADMTHYIQNIPKSI
;
A
#
# COMPACT_ATOMS: atom_id res chain seq x y z
N CYS A 1 3.26 -11.50 4.43
CA CYS A 1 3.96 -10.45 3.66
C CYS A 1 5.42 -10.83 3.41
N GLN A 2 5.93 -10.59 2.21
CA GLN A 2 7.32 -10.88 1.86
C GLN A 2 8.29 -9.71 2.12
N SER A 3 7.79 -8.51 2.41
CA SER A 3 8.61 -7.37 2.85
C SER A 3 8.95 -7.46 4.34
N ARG A 4 10.02 -6.76 4.75
CA ARG A 4 10.50 -6.67 6.13
C ARG A 4 10.61 -5.20 6.54
N CYS A 5 9.51 -4.45 6.33
CA CYS A 5 9.48 -3.00 6.52
C CYS A 5 9.76 -2.62 7.97
N LYS A 6 10.62 -1.63 8.18
CA LYS A 6 10.97 -1.12 9.51
C LYS A 6 9.79 -0.48 10.25
N HIS A 7 8.88 0.15 9.50
CA HIS A 7 7.70 0.83 10.04
C HIS A 7 6.50 -0.11 10.29
N CYS A 8 6.65 -1.41 10.03
CA CYS A 8 5.53 -2.36 10.08
C CYS A 8 5.98 -3.69 10.66
N SER A 9 5.27 -4.23 11.64
CA SER A 9 5.55 -5.53 12.25
C SER A 9 4.59 -6.65 11.80
N ILE A 10 3.67 -6.37 10.88
CA ILE A 10 2.70 -7.38 10.39
C ILE A 10 3.40 -8.65 9.89
N TRP A 11 4.56 -8.51 9.25
CA TRP A 11 5.33 -9.64 8.74
C TRP A 11 5.89 -10.58 9.84
N GLN A 12 5.87 -10.14 11.10
CA GLN A 12 6.29 -10.94 12.28
C GLN A 12 5.12 -11.65 12.96
N LYS A 13 3.89 -11.25 12.64
CA LYS A 13 2.69 -11.82 13.27
C LYS A 13 2.30 -13.15 12.62
N PRO A 14 1.61 -14.02 13.35
CA PRO A 14 1.03 -15.24 12.77
C PRO A 14 0.19 -14.90 11.53
N GLU A 15 0.22 -15.80 10.57
CA GLU A 15 -0.55 -15.64 9.35
C GLU A 15 -2.02 -15.96 9.63
N GLU A 16 -2.88 -14.95 9.49
CA GLU A 16 -4.33 -15.06 9.65
C GLU A 16 -5.01 -14.51 8.40
N HIS A 17 -6.07 -15.16 7.96
CA HIS A 17 -6.80 -14.84 6.75
C HIS A 17 -8.29 -14.67 7.00
N LEU A 18 -8.84 -13.56 6.55
CA LEU A 18 -10.27 -13.30 6.53
C LEU A 18 -10.90 -14.05 5.34
N SER A 19 -11.56 -15.16 5.56
CA SER A 19 -12.12 -15.98 4.49
C SER A 19 -13.15 -15.21 3.64
N LEU A 20 -13.31 -15.60 2.37
CA LEU A 20 -14.35 -15.05 1.49
C LEU A 20 -15.74 -15.14 2.11
N ARG A 21 -16.03 -16.21 2.87
CA ARG A 21 -17.29 -16.35 3.60
C ARG A 21 -17.49 -15.22 4.61
N MET A 22 -16.48 -14.90 5.41
CA MET A 22 -16.55 -13.82 6.40
C MET A 22 -16.66 -12.46 5.70
N ILE A 23 -15.93 -12.25 4.61
CA ILE A 23 -16.04 -11.03 3.80
C ILE A 23 -17.49 -10.85 3.32
N LYS A 24 -18.10 -11.87 2.74
CA LYS A 24 -19.50 -11.82 2.30
C LYS A 24 -20.48 -11.48 3.45
N MET A 25 -20.24 -11.99 4.66
CA MET A 25 -21.05 -11.64 5.83
C MET A 25 -20.89 -10.17 6.23
N ILE A 26 -19.66 -9.63 6.20
CA ILE A 26 -19.39 -8.20 6.47
C ILE A 26 -20.06 -7.33 5.41
N MET A 27 -19.93 -7.69 4.15
CA MET A 27 -20.50 -6.94 3.02
C MET A 27 -22.04 -6.96 3.00
N ALA A 28 -22.68 -7.96 3.62
CA ALA A 28 -24.13 -8.01 3.80
C ALA A 28 -24.64 -7.10 4.94
N SER A 29 -23.76 -6.43 5.67
CA SER A 29 -24.14 -5.49 6.73
C SER A 29 -24.90 -4.29 6.16
N GLN A 30 -25.89 -3.79 6.90
CA GLN A 30 -26.62 -2.56 6.56
C GLN A 30 -25.73 -1.30 6.56
N CYS A 31 -24.56 -1.36 7.20
CA CYS A 31 -23.56 -0.28 7.16
C CYS A 31 -22.81 -0.19 5.84
N VAL A 32 -22.82 -1.26 5.03
CA VAL A 32 -22.18 -1.29 3.72
C VAL A 32 -23.20 -0.93 2.64
N THR A 33 -22.89 0.11 1.89
CA THR A 33 -23.73 0.58 0.79
C THR A 33 -22.96 0.51 -0.54
N LYS A 34 -23.63 0.68 -1.66
CA LYS A 34 -22.97 0.73 -2.98
C LYS A 34 -21.90 1.81 -3.10
N ASN A 35 -21.95 2.84 -2.24
CA ASN A 35 -20.98 3.93 -2.21
C ASN A 35 -19.79 3.67 -1.24
N THR A 36 -19.84 2.59 -0.47
CA THR A 36 -18.74 2.22 0.43
C THR A 36 -17.53 1.81 -0.41
N VAL A 37 -16.38 2.43 -0.16
CA VAL A 37 -15.10 1.98 -0.76
C VAL A 37 -14.50 0.93 0.14
N VAL A 38 -14.11 -0.20 -0.42
CA VAL A 38 -13.47 -1.29 0.32
C VAL A 38 -12.03 -1.45 -0.10
N GLY A 39 -11.08 -1.27 0.82
CA GLY A 39 -9.66 -1.53 0.57
C GLY A 39 -9.29 -2.99 0.77
N LEU A 40 -8.75 -3.63 -0.26
CA LEU A 40 -8.11 -4.93 -0.14
C LEU A 40 -6.64 -4.71 0.21
N GLU A 41 -6.34 -4.88 1.48
CA GLU A 41 -5.07 -4.55 2.11
C GLU A 41 -4.60 -5.72 3.00
N GLY A 42 -3.61 -5.47 3.83
CA GLY A 42 -3.08 -6.42 4.82
C GLY A 42 -1.56 -6.43 4.80
N GLY A 43 -0.92 -7.57 4.98
CA GLY A 43 0.52 -7.69 4.77
C GLY A 43 0.89 -7.54 3.29
N GLU A 44 0.33 -8.38 2.46
CA GLU A 44 0.25 -8.30 0.99
C GLU A 44 -0.97 -9.11 0.56
N PHE A 45 -1.99 -8.44 0.08
CA PHE A 45 -3.27 -9.07 -0.23
C PHE A 45 -3.15 -10.18 -1.28
N LEU A 46 -2.32 -10.00 -2.30
CA LEU A 46 -2.14 -11.01 -3.36
C LEU A 46 -1.45 -12.30 -2.92
N LEU A 47 -1.01 -12.39 -1.65
CA LEU A 47 -0.57 -13.64 -1.03
C LEU A 47 -1.69 -14.38 -0.30
N HIS A 48 -2.87 -13.77 -0.17
CA HIS A 48 -4.02 -14.43 0.46
C HIS A 48 -4.42 -15.68 -0.32
N PRO A 49 -4.69 -16.82 0.34
CA PRO A 49 -5.03 -18.08 -0.35
C PRO A 49 -6.25 -17.98 -1.27
N GLU A 50 -7.23 -17.15 -0.89
CA GLU A 50 -8.44 -16.91 -1.66
C GLU A 50 -8.43 -15.57 -2.43
N ALA A 51 -7.25 -14.95 -2.68
CA ALA A 51 -7.16 -13.62 -3.29
C ALA A 51 -7.98 -13.50 -4.58
N ASN A 52 -7.81 -14.46 -5.49
CA ASN A 52 -8.52 -14.46 -6.77
C ASN A 52 -10.04 -14.55 -6.59
N ALA A 53 -10.50 -15.46 -5.74
CA ALA A 53 -11.93 -15.64 -5.48
C ALA A 53 -12.56 -14.41 -4.78
N ILE A 54 -11.80 -13.73 -3.92
CA ILE A 54 -12.22 -12.50 -3.25
C ILE A 54 -12.34 -11.38 -4.29
N MET A 55 -11.33 -11.16 -5.13
CA MET A 55 -11.33 -10.11 -6.15
C MET A 55 -12.42 -10.36 -7.20
N GLU A 56 -12.62 -11.60 -7.64
CA GLU A 56 -13.71 -11.97 -8.54
C GLU A 56 -15.07 -11.64 -7.93
N TRP A 57 -15.26 -11.99 -6.65
CA TRP A 57 -16.49 -11.66 -5.96
C TRP A 57 -16.73 -10.15 -5.86
N PHE A 58 -15.70 -9.35 -5.53
CA PHE A 58 -15.82 -7.90 -5.49
C PHE A 58 -16.15 -7.31 -6.85
N LYS A 59 -15.46 -7.73 -7.90
CA LYS A 59 -15.74 -7.33 -9.28
C LYS A 59 -17.21 -7.48 -9.64
N ASP A 60 -17.82 -8.59 -9.25
CA ASP A 60 -19.19 -8.93 -9.66
C ASP A 60 -20.25 -8.32 -8.72
N ASN A 61 -19.93 -8.10 -7.45
CA ASN A 61 -20.93 -7.75 -6.44
C ASN A 61 -20.72 -6.35 -5.83
N HIS A 62 -19.48 -5.85 -5.81
CA HIS A 62 -19.15 -4.55 -5.22
C HIS A 62 -17.89 -3.94 -5.89
N PRO A 63 -18.01 -3.42 -7.12
CA PRO A 63 -16.85 -2.96 -7.90
C PRO A 63 -16.16 -1.72 -7.32
N ASN A 64 -16.75 -1.09 -6.29
CA ASN A 64 -16.13 0.04 -5.58
C ASN A 64 -15.12 -0.46 -4.53
N TYR A 65 -14.09 -1.15 -5.00
CA TYR A 65 -13.01 -1.64 -4.15
C TYR A 65 -11.64 -1.24 -4.72
N THR A 66 -10.66 -1.17 -3.85
CA THR A 66 -9.28 -0.78 -4.18
C THR A 66 -8.31 -1.88 -3.79
N LEU A 67 -7.16 -1.90 -4.43
CA LEU A 67 -6.06 -2.83 -4.13
C LEU A 67 -4.84 -2.06 -3.66
N LEU A 68 -4.25 -2.46 -2.52
CA LEU A 68 -2.94 -2.00 -2.06
C LEU A 68 -1.93 -3.13 -2.22
N SER A 69 -0.79 -2.83 -2.86
CA SER A 69 0.29 -3.79 -3.05
C SER A 69 1.68 -3.19 -2.83
N ASN A 70 2.59 -4.03 -2.34
CA ASN A 70 4.02 -3.74 -2.30
C ASN A 70 4.73 -3.99 -3.65
N CYS A 71 4.03 -4.52 -4.63
CA CYS A 71 4.47 -4.79 -6.01
C CYS A 71 5.70 -5.70 -6.13
N LEU A 72 6.04 -6.50 -5.13
CA LEU A 72 7.20 -7.41 -5.22
C LEU A 72 7.02 -8.57 -6.22
N ALA A 73 5.79 -8.82 -6.64
CA ALA A 73 5.43 -9.76 -7.70
C ALA A 73 4.69 -8.99 -8.82
N PRO A 74 5.39 -8.20 -9.67
CA PRO A 74 4.75 -7.26 -10.61
C PRO A 74 3.75 -7.95 -11.54
N GLN A 75 4.09 -9.09 -12.12
CA GLN A 75 3.19 -9.80 -13.03
C GLN A 75 1.87 -10.22 -12.36
N LYS A 76 1.92 -10.65 -11.08
CA LYS A 76 0.71 -10.94 -10.30
C LYS A 76 -0.18 -9.71 -10.13
N VAL A 77 0.41 -8.54 -9.85
CA VAL A 77 -0.34 -7.29 -9.70
C VAL A 77 -0.99 -6.89 -11.03
N ILE A 78 -0.22 -6.92 -12.11
CA ILE A 78 -0.68 -6.57 -13.47
C ILE A 78 -1.85 -7.48 -13.90
N GLU A 79 -1.67 -8.80 -13.74
CA GLU A 79 -2.71 -9.78 -14.06
C GLU A 79 -3.96 -9.58 -13.20
N ALA A 80 -3.82 -9.35 -11.90
CA ALA A 80 -4.93 -9.14 -10.99
C ALA A 80 -5.72 -7.87 -11.34
N VAL A 81 -5.05 -6.77 -11.64
CA VAL A 81 -5.70 -5.51 -12.04
C VAL A 81 -6.48 -5.70 -13.34
N ARG A 82 -5.88 -6.33 -14.35
CA ARG A 82 -6.52 -6.56 -15.66
C ARG A 82 -7.68 -7.53 -15.61
N LEU A 83 -7.63 -8.53 -14.71
CA LEU A 83 -8.66 -9.56 -14.61
C LEU A 83 -9.84 -9.12 -13.74
N TYR A 84 -9.55 -8.43 -12.64
CA TYR A 84 -10.55 -8.14 -11.60
C TYR A 84 -10.97 -6.68 -11.50
N HIS A 85 -10.29 -5.75 -12.21
CA HIS A 85 -10.65 -4.34 -12.36
C HIS A 85 -10.93 -3.60 -11.03
N PRO A 86 -9.99 -3.54 -10.06
CA PRO A 86 -10.15 -2.67 -8.91
C PRO A 86 -10.34 -1.23 -9.35
N SER A 87 -11.13 -0.46 -8.63
CA SER A 87 -11.39 0.95 -8.95
C SER A 87 -10.16 1.85 -8.76
N HIS A 88 -9.17 1.39 -8.00
CA HIS A 88 -7.92 2.11 -7.74
C HIS A 88 -6.81 1.15 -7.29
N LEU A 89 -5.59 1.41 -7.73
CA LEU A 89 -4.39 0.70 -7.29
C LEU A 89 -3.51 1.63 -6.44
N TYR A 90 -3.24 1.22 -5.21
CA TYR A 90 -2.26 1.86 -4.34
C TYR A 90 -0.96 1.06 -4.37
N VAL A 91 0.15 1.73 -4.64
CA VAL A 91 1.47 1.11 -4.68
C VAL A 91 2.41 1.73 -3.65
N SER A 92 3.06 0.91 -2.88
CA SER A 92 3.90 1.36 -1.78
C SER A 92 5.30 1.76 -2.26
N LEU A 93 5.69 3.04 -2.05
CA LEU A 93 7.00 3.56 -2.44
C LEU A 93 7.49 4.62 -1.44
N ASP A 94 8.52 4.31 -0.65
CA ASP A 94 8.96 5.14 0.48
C ASP A 94 10.28 5.89 0.23
N GLY A 95 10.66 6.10 -1.01
CA GLY A 95 11.85 6.85 -1.37
C GLY A 95 12.57 6.30 -2.59
N ASN A 96 13.80 6.75 -2.79
CA ASN A 96 14.68 6.27 -3.84
C ASN A 96 15.07 4.79 -3.62
N LYS A 97 15.86 4.21 -4.52
CA LYS A 97 16.20 2.78 -4.52
C LYS A 97 16.92 2.33 -3.25
N GLU A 98 17.82 3.14 -2.75
CA GLU A 98 18.61 2.89 -1.55
C GLU A 98 17.72 2.95 -0.30
N THR A 99 16.95 4.01 -0.16
CA THR A 99 16.00 4.20 0.95
C THR A 99 14.91 3.13 0.94
N TYR A 100 14.35 2.83 -0.24
CA TYR A 100 13.37 1.74 -0.39
C TYR A 100 13.91 0.43 0.14
N LYS A 101 15.13 0.05 -0.29
CA LYS A 101 15.80 -1.18 0.16
C LYS A 101 16.03 -1.18 1.67
N ALA A 102 16.57 -0.07 2.21
CA ALA A 102 16.88 0.06 3.63
C ALA A 102 15.62 0.02 4.51
N MET A 103 14.52 0.61 4.05
CA MET A 103 13.26 0.71 4.79
C MET A 103 12.40 -0.55 4.67
N ARG A 104 12.32 -1.16 3.48
CA ARG A 104 11.45 -2.32 3.20
C ARG A 104 12.15 -3.67 3.29
N GLY A 105 13.48 -3.68 3.46
CA GLY A 105 14.27 -4.89 3.59
C GLY A 105 14.32 -5.75 2.33
N CYS A 106 14.06 -5.17 1.15
CA CYS A 106 14.03 -5.92 -0.11
C CYS A 106 14.36 -5.03 -1.33
N ASN A 107 14.78 -5.65 -2.43
CA ASN A 107 15.04 -4.99 -3.70
C ASN A 107 13.76 -4.97 -4.56
N GLY A 108 12.85 -4.05 -4.28
CA GLY A 108 11.55 -3.99 -4.97
C GLY A 108 11.29 -2.69 -5.73
N HIS A 109 12.15 -1.67 -5.59
CA HIS A 109 11.94 -0.35 -6.18
C HIS A 109 11.63 -0.41 -7.69
N ASP A 110 12.48 -1.09 -8.47
CA ASP A 110 12.33 -1.17 -9.93
C ASP A 110 11.04 -1.95 -10.32
N LYS A 111 10.63 -2.92 -9.49
CA LYS A 111 9.37 -3.68 -9.67
C LYS A 111 8.15 -2.80 -9.46
N VAL A 112 8.22 -1.86 -8.50
CA VAL A 112 7.16 -0.86 -8.30
C VAL A 112 7.04 0.01 -9.53
N LEU A 113 8.17 0.52 -10.07
CA LEU A 113 8.17 1.34 -11.28
C LEU A 113 7.62 0.58 -12.49
N GLU A 114 7.96 -0.70 -12.66
CA GLU A 114 7.41 -1.57 -13.71
C GLU A 114 5.87 -1.63 -13.65
N VAL A 115 5.30 -1.82 -12.44
CA VAL A 115 3.85 -1.87 -12.24
C VAL A 115 3.20 -0.53 -12.60
N ILE A 116 3.78 0.59 -12.12
CA ILE A 116 3.24 1.93 -12.39
C ILE A 116 3.26 2.21 -13.90
N GLU A 117 4.41 2.00 -14.55
CA GLU A 117 4.58 2.25 -15.98
C GLU A 117 3.63 1.43 -16.84
N THR A 118 3.34 0.19 -16.40
CA THR A 118 2.44 -0.70 -17.12
C THR A 118 0.97 -0.33 -16.94
N LEU A 119 0.56 0.10 -15.73
CA LEU A 119 -0.86 0.20 -15.38
C LEU A 119 -1.41 1.62 -15.26
N LYS A 120 -0.56 2.66 -15.28
CA LYS A 120 -0.97 4.05 -15.07
C LYS A 120 -2.07 4.57 -16.02
N ASP A 121 -2.16 4.01 -17.21
CA ASP A 121 -3.18 4.35 -18.20
C ASP A 121 -4.38 3.38 -18.21
N GLU A 122 -4.33 2.30 -17.40
CA GLU A 122 -5.36 1.26 -17.31
C GLU A 122 -6.23 1.39 -16.04
N VAL A 123 -5.67 1.90 -14.95
CA VAL A 123 -6.35 2.08 -13.66
C VAL A 123 -5.79 3.31 -12.95
N PRO A 124 -6.60 4.07 -12.19
CA PRO A 124 -6.07 5.12 -11.33
C PRO A 124 -5.03 4.55 -10.36
N VAL A 125 -3.83 5.14 -10.33
CA VAL A 125 -2.72 4.71 -9.46
C VAL A 125 -2.37 5.83 -8.49
N SER A 126 -2.14 5.48 -7.21
CA SER A 126 -1.54 6.39 -6.24
C SER A 126 -0.30 5.78 -5.60
N LEU A 127 0.77 6.57 -5.55
CA LEU A 127 1.97 6.22 -4.80
C LEU A 127 1.70 6.43 -3.31
N MET A 128 1.97 5.41 -2.49
CA MET A 128 1.82 5.48 -1.03
C MET A 128 3.19 5.71 -0.40
N PHE A 129 3.44 6.92 0.06
CA PHE A 129 4.65 7.31 0.78
C PHE A 129 4.34 7.47 2.27
N CYS A 130 5.15 6.84 3.13
CA CYS A 130 5.05 6.99 4.57
C CYS A 130 6.29 7.74 5.10
N LEU A 131 6.13 9.04 5.42
CA LEU A 131 7.18 9.82 6.08
C LEU A 131 7.45 9.22 7.45
N SER A 132 8.71 8.90 7.72
CA SER A 132 9.12 8.13 8.88
C SER A 132 10.56 8.46 9.28
N PRO A 133 11.07 8.00 10.44
CA PRO A 133 12.46 8.18 10.84
C PRO A 133 13.51 7.53 9.91
N TRP A 134 13.08 6.74 8.93
CA TRP A 134 13.99 6.00 8.04
C TRP A 134 14.04 6.52 6.60
N ASN A 135 13.30 7.58 6.32
CA ASN A 135 13.37 8.32 5.06
C ASN A 135 13.38 9.83 5.30
N THR A 136 13.55 10.61 4.27
CA THR A 136 13.78 12.04 4.35
C THR A 136 12.79 12.83 3.49
N PHE A 137 12.82 14.15 3.57
CA PHE A 137 12.06 15.00 2.65
C PHE A 137 12.57 14.89 1.21
N GLU A 138 13.86 14.64 1.01
CA GLU A 138 14.41 14.39 -0.33
C GLU A 138 13.84 13.11 -0.95
N ASP A 139 13.58 12.07 -0.12
CA ASP A 139 12.88 10.87 -0.56
C ASP A 139 11.43 11.16 -0.92
N MET A 140 10.76 12.03 -0.16
CA MET A 140 9.41 12.47 -0.45
C MET A 140 9.36 13.25 -1.77
N ASP A 141 10.28 14.20 -1.98
CA ASP A 141 10.39 14.96 -3.22
C ASP A 141 10.70 14.06 -4.41
N TYR A 142 11.52 13.03 -4.22
CA TYR A 142 11.78 12.01 -5.23
C TYR A 142 10.48 11.29 -5.64
N VAL A 143 9.66 10.83 -4.66
CA VAL A 143 8.40 10.15 -4.94
C VAL A 143 7.39 11.08 -5.60
N ILE A 144 7.30 12.34 -5.16
CA ILE A 144 6.47 13.37 -5.81
C ILE A 144 6.94 13.61 -7.26
N GLY A 145 8.25 13.64 -7.49
CA GLY A 145 8.83 13.75 -8.83
C GLY A 145 8.45 12.59 -9.75
N LEU A 146 8.42 11.37 -9.21
CA LEU A 146 7.92 10.20 -9.95
C LEU A 146 6.41 10.28 -10.23
N ALA A 147 5.61 10.72 -9.26
CA ALA A 147 4.17 10.90 -9.45
C ALA A 147 3.89 11.89 -10.59
N LYS A 148 4.59 13.02 -10.62
CA LYS A 148 4.53 14.00 -11.72
C LYS A 148 4.97 13.41 -13.07
N ARG A 149 6.05 12.61 -13.06
CA ARG A 149 6.59 11.99 -14.29
C ARG A 149 5.64 10.99 -14.92
N TYR A 150 4.95 10.20 -14.08
CA TYR A 150 4.03 9.15 -14.52
C TYR A 150 2.58 9.63 -14.64
N ASP A 151 2.30 10.89 -14.26
CA ASP A 151 0.95 11.48 -14.19
C ASP A 151 0.01 10.64 -13.30
N VAL A 152 0.47 10.36 -12.09
CA VAL A 152 -0.28 9.59 -11.08
C VAL A 152 -0.32 10.35 -9.75
N ASP A 153 -1.26 9.98 -8.88
CA ASP A 153 -1.40 10.59 -7.58
C ASP A 153 -0.31 10.14 -6.59
N VAL A 154 -0.08 10.95 -5.55
CA VAL A 154 0.70 10.56 -4.38
C VAL A 154 -0.11 10.79 -3.11
N ARG A 155 -0.08 9.82 -2.20
CA ARG A 155 -0.62 9.94 -0.84
C ARG A 155 0.53 9.91 0.15
N ILE A 156 0.63 10.96 0.95
CA ILE A 156 1.65 11.09 1.98
C ILE A 156 1.00 10.77 3.32
N GLY A 157 1.44 9.66 3.92
CA GLY A 157 1.14 9.30 5.30
C GLY A 157 2.28 9.72 6.21
N ILE A 158 1.98 9.95 7.48
CA ILE A 158 2.97 10.20 8.53
C ILE A 158 3.00 8.97 9.43
N TYR A 159 4.19 8.44 9.66
CA TYR A 159 4.38 7.31 10.57
C TYR A 159 3.91 7.67 11.97
N GLY A 160 3.08 6.81 12.53
CA GLY A 160 2.64 6.89 13.90
C GLY A 160 2.87 5.54 14.60
N THR A 161 3.30 5.59 15.86
CA THR A 161 3.40 4.39 16.68
C THR A 161 1.99 3.94 17.08
N MET A 162 1.70 2.68 16.84
CA MET A 162 0.46 2.05 17.30
C MET A 162 0.79 0.74 17.99
N ASP A 163 0.17 0.50 19.14
CA ASP A 163 0.35 -0.75 19.91
C ASP A 163 0.01 -1.98 19.06
N PHE A 164 -0.96 -1.85 18.18
CA PHE A 164 -1.35 -2.92 17.26
C PHE A 164 -0.21 -3.38 16.33
N PHE A 165 0.63 -2.48 15.90
CA PHE A 165 1.78 -2.80 15.04
C PHE A 165 3.00 -3.28 15.83
N ASP A 166 2.92 -3.27 17.18
CA ASP A 166 3.97 -3.80 18.06
C ASP A 166 5.35 -3.24 17.70
N THR A 167 5.34 -1.93 17.44
CA THR A 167 6.58 -1.22 17.12
C THR A 167 7.50 -1.23 18.31
N THR A 168 8.77 -1.54 18.11
CA THR A 168 9.76 -1.64 19.18
C THR A 168 9.84 -0.34 19.97
N ALA A 169 10.27 -0.42 21.25
CA ALA A 169 10.42 0.74 22.13
C ALA A 169 11.28 1.87 21.49
N ASP A 170 12.26 1.52 20.68
CA ASP A 170 13.08 2.48 19.94
C ASP A 170 12.29 3.32 18.93
N LEU A 171 11.19 2.77 18.40
CA LEU A 171 10.29 3.48 17.51
C LEU A 171 9.31 4.38 18.25
N LEU A 172 8.94 4.03 19.47
CA LEU A 172 8.08 4.84 20.34
C LEU A 172 8.74 6.17 20.74
N SER A 173 10.06 6.24 20.72
CA SER A 173 10.83 7.44 21.02
C SER A 173 11.03 8.37 19.81
N ALA A 174 10.63 7.96 18.61
CA ALA A 174 10.79 8.76 17.40
C ALA A 174 9.89 9.99 17.47
N ASP A 175 10.47 11.15 17.74
CA ASP A 175 9.78 12.44 17.72
C ASP A 175 9.52 12.87 16.27
N MET A 176 8.32 12.62 15.80
CA MET A 176 7.88 13.05 14.48
C MET A 176 7.54 14.55 14.40
N THR A 177 7.54 15.25 15.54
CA THR A 177 7.22 16.68 15.61
C THR A 177 8.15 17.50 14.73
N HIS A 178 9.44 17.17 14.75
CA HIS A 178 10.44 17.82 13.91
C HIS A 178 10.14 17.68 12.42
N TYR A 179 9.72 16.50 11.97
CA TYR A 179 9.37 16.25 10.56
C TYR A 179 8.11 17.01 10.16
N ILE A 180 7.06 16.99 10.99
CA ILE A 180 5.79 17.68 10.74
C ILE A 180 5.99 19.20 10.63
N GLN A 181 6.80 19.79 11.54
CA GLN A 181 7.07 21.22 11.55
C GLN A 181 7.88 21.70 10.34
N ASN A 182 8.63 20.80 9.70
CA ASN A 182 9.51 21.11 8.58
C ASN A 182 8.97 20.64 7.23
N ILE A 183 7.71 20.21 7.14
CA ILE A 183 7.08 19.92 5.84
C ILE A 183 7.08 21.20 4.99
N PRO A 184 7.64 21.17 3.78
CA PRO A 184 7.67 22.33 2.89
C PRO A 184 6.24 22.85 2.63
N LYS A 185 6.05 24.17 2.79
CA LYS A 185 4.74 24.81 2.57
C LYS A 185 4.34 24.88 1.08
N SER A 186 5.19 24.39 0.21
CA SER A 186 5.05 24.42 -1.25
C SER A 186 4.54 23.11 -1.86
N ILE A 187 4.00 22.21 -1.04
CA ILE A 187 3.37 20.98 -1.50
C ILE A 187 1.88 21.20 -1.66
#